data_e757461163e87ebb2df7e59cfc260730
#
_entry.id   e757461163e87ebb2df7e59cfc260730
#
_cell.length_a   1.000
_cell.length_b   1.000
_cell.length_c   1.000
_cell.angle_alpha   90.00
_cell.angle_beta   90.00
_cell.angle_gamma   90.00
#
_symmetry.space_group_name_H-M   'P 1'
#
loop_
_entity.id
_entity.type
_entity.pdbx_description
1 polymer ?
#
loop_
_entity_poly.entity_id
_entity_poly.type
_entity_poly.pdbx_seq_one_letter_code
_entity_poly.pdbx_strand_id
1 'polypeptide(L)'
;MQKNIQFLRKLPIPMDIKAQYPLKPEYAAKKAICDKEIADVFTGKDDRLVLVIGPCSADREDAVLTYIHKLAEVREKVKDKLIIIPRIYTNKPRTTGDGYKGMVHQPNPEASEDMLEGLIAIRRLHTKAIEETEFFCADEMLYPENYRYLSDLLAYVAIGARSTENQQHRLTASGIDVPVGMKNPTGGDISVMLNSITAAQHSHTFLYRGWECVSSGNPLAHAILRGYVDKFGGSHPNYHYEDLMGLYKDYSARGLQNMAVVVDANHANSGKKYAEQPRICKEVLHACRHSSDIKSIVKGFMIESYLEDGSQKVCEHVYGKSITDPCLGWEKTERLILDIADLI
;
A
#
# COMPACT_ATOMS: atom_id res chain seq x y z
N MET A 1 27.84 -9.42 25.42
CA MET A 1 27.23 -10.01 24.20
C MET A 1 25.78 -10.42 24.53
N GLN A 2 24.83 -10.06 23.68
CA GLN A 2 23.43 -10.50 23.84
C GLN A 2 23.35 -12.02 23.62
N LYS A 3 22.73 -12.77 24.55
CA LYS A 3 22.69 -14.24 24.48
C LYS A 3 21.69 -14.77 23.46
N ASN A 4 20.62 -14.00 23.15
CA ASN A 4 19.50 -14.43 22.34
C ASN A 4 19.53 -13.85 20.91
N ILE A 5 20.58 -13.15 20.53
CA ILE A 5 20.77 -12.61 19.18
C ILE A 5 22.11 -13.06 18.65
N GLN A 6 22.08 -13.69 17.47
CA GLN A 6 23.28 -14.05 16.72
C GLN A 6 23.41 -13.09 15.51
N PHE A 7 24.54 -12.43 15.38
CA PHE A 7 24.86 -11.63 14.20
C PHE A 7 25.43 -12.54 13.12
N LEU A 8 24.69 -12.73 12.03
CA LEU A 8 25.07 -13.64 10.92
C LEU A 8 26.02 -12.94 9.95
N ARG A 9 25.62 -11.74 9.48
CA ARG A 9 26.41 -10.94 8.53
C ARG A 9 25.98 -9.48 8.60
N LYS A 10 26.86 -8.58 8.20
CA LYS A 10 26.53 -7.17 7.98
C LYS A 10 25.85 -7.03 6.62
N LEU A 11 24.68 -6.41 6.57
CA LEU A 11 24.00 -6.10 5.31
C LEU A 11 24.53 -4.79 4.71
N PRO A 12 24.50 -4.64 3.38
CA PRO A 12 24.81 -3.37 2.72
C PRO A 12 23.86 -2.28 3.21
N ILE A 13 24.32 -1.06 3.29
CA ILE A 13 23.44 0.08 3.59
C ILE A 13 22.59 0.43 2.36
N PRO A 14 21.47 1.15 2.53
CA PRO A 14 20.60 1.52 1.40
C PRO A 14 21.32 2.23 0.26
N MET A 15 22.31 3.07 0.56
CA MET A 15 23.10 3.75 -0.48
C MET A 15 23.86 2.78 -1.38
N ASP A 16 24.41 1.69 -0.83
CA ASP A 16 25.16 0.71 -1.61
C ASP A 16 24.24 -0.02 -2.61
N ILE A 17 23.05 -0.45 -2.15
CA ILE A 17 22.07 -1.12 -3.01
C ILE A 17 21.49 -0.15 -4.05
N LYS A 18 21.23 1.10 -3.68
CA LYS A 18 20.75 2.13 -4.61
C LYS A 18 21.81 2.45 -5.69
N ALA A 19 23.09 2.46 -5.33
CA ALA A 19 24.17 2.67 -6.28
C ALA A 19 24.33 1.48 -7.25
N GLN A 20 24.08 0.26 -6.77
CA GLN A 20 24.13 -0.94 -7.59
C GLN A 20 22.94 -1.09 -8.55
N TYR A 21 21.75 -0.64 -8.10
CA TYR A 21 20.49 -0.65 -8.87
C TYR A 21 19.87 0.75 -8.85
N PRO A 22 20.44 1.74 -9.55
CA PRO A 22 20.00 3.12 -9.51
C PRO A 22 18.67 3.31 -10.26
N LEU A 23 17.87 4.28 -9.81
CA LEU A 23 16.85 4.87 -10.67
C LEU A 23 17.55 5.66 -11.78
N LYS A 24 17.32 5.29 -13.03
CA LYS A 24 17.95 5.97 -14.17
C LYS A 24 17.46 7.43 -14.26
N PRO A 25 18.32 8.38 -14.67
CA PRO A 25 17.97 9.81 -14.69
C PRO A 25 16.70 10.14 -15.49
N GLU A 26 16.45 9.40 -16.57
CA GLU A 26 15.25 9.57 -17.42
C GLU A 26 13.94 9.29 -16.67
N TYR A 27 13.95 8.42 -15.66
CA TYR A 27 12.78 8.12 -14.84
C TYR A 27 12.64 9.06 -13.64
N ALA A 28 13.69 9.76 -13.22
CA ALA A 28 13.61 10.69 -12.11
C ALA A 28 12.64 11.85 -12.39
N ALA A 29 12.65 12.40 -13.61
CA ALA A 29 11.70 13.44 -14.04
C ALA A 29 10.26 12.88 -14.10
N LYS A 30 10.07 11.66 -14.62
CA LYS A 30 8.77 10.97 -14.65
C LYS A 30 8.23 10.70 -13.25
N LYS A 31 9.14 10.33 -12.32
CA LYS A 31 8.80 10.15 -10.90
C LYS A 31 8.22 11.42 -10.29
N ALA A 32 8.87 12.57 -10.51
CA ALA A 32 8.41 13.85 -9.98
C ALA A 32 7.03 14.26 -10.54
N ILE A 33 6.76 13.96 -11.81
CA ILE A 33 5.45 14.19 -12.43
C ILE A 33 4.40 13.28 -11.79
N CYS A 34 4.68 11.99 -11.70
CA CYS A 34 3.78 11.00 -11.08
C CYS A 34 3.45 11.35 -9.62
N ASP A 35 4.47 11.70 -8.82
CA ASP A 35 4.29 12.09 -7.42
C ASP A 35 3.40 13.32 -7.30
N LYS A 36 3.59 14.31 -8.19
CA LYS A 36 2.75 15.50 -8.22
C LYS A 36 1.31 15.18 -8.58
N GLU A 37 1.05 14.37 -9.61
CA GLU A 37 -0.30 13.97 -10.00
C GLU A 37 -1.02 13.23 -8.86
N ILE A 38 -0.35 12.31 -8.19
CA ILE A 38 -0.92 11.62 -7.04
C ILE A 38 -1.19 12.59 -5.89
N ALA A 39 -0.25 13.49 -5.57
CA ALA A 39 -0.44 14.51 -4.55
C ALA A 39 -1.61 15.44 -4.87
N ASP A 40 -1.82 15.79 -6.15
CA ASP A 40 -2.93 16.65 -6.58
C ASP A 40 -4.30 15.96 -6.31
N VAL A 41 -4.41 14.64 -6.46
CA VAL A 41 -5.62 13.90 -6.04
C VAL A 41 -5.84 13.98 -4.53
N PHE A 42 -4.81 13.73 -3.72
CA PHE A 42 -4.92 13.76 -2.26
C PHE A 42 -5.18 15.17 -1.71
N THR A 43 -4.77 16.20 -2.41
CA THR A 43 -5.03 17.61 -2.06
C THR A 43 -6.33 18.16 -2.66
N GLY A 44 -7.07 17.37 -3.44
CA GLY A 44 -8.33 17.78 -4.08
C GLY A 44 -8.16 18.74 -5.26
N LYS A 45 -6.99 18.81 -5.87
CA LYS A 45 -6.72 19.59 -7.10
C LYS A 45 -7.00 18.79 -8.37
N ASP A 46 -7.08 17.48 -8.25
CA ASP A 46 -7.39 16.54 -9.32
C ASP A 46 -8.55 15.68 -8.86
N ASP A 47 -9.58 15.55 -9.69
CA ASP A 47 -10.81 14.81 -9.39
C ASP A 47 -10.73 13.30 -9.72
N ARG A 48 -9.61 12.85 -10.31
CA ARG A 48 -9.36 11.42 -10.55
C ARG A 48 -9.31 10.67 -9.23
N LEU A 49 -9.56 9.36 -9.28
CA LEU A 49 -9.35 8.48 -8.12
C LEU A 49 -8.04 7.70 -8.25
N VAL A 50 -7.40 7.44 -7.11
CA VAL A 50 -6.22 6.58 -7.03
C VAL A 50 -6.67 5.12 -6.86
N LEU A 51 -6.09 4.23 -7.63
CA LEU A 51 -6.33 2.80 -7.53
C LEU A 51 -5.02 2.08 -7.19
N VAL A 52 -4.84 1.74 -5.89
CA VAL A 52 -3.70 0.96 -5.41
C VAL A 52 -4.05 -0.52 -5.56
N ILE A 53 -3.53 -1.19 -6.59
CA ILE A 53 -4.02 -2.50 -7.01
C ILE A 53 -2.88 -3.47 -7.33
N GLY A 54 -2.96 -4.70 -6.80
CA GLY A 54 -2.00 -5.76 -7.05
C GLY A 54 -2.07 -6.89 -6.05
N PRO A 55 -1.14 -7.87 -6.12
CA PRO A 55 -1.16 -9.04 -5.27
C PRO A 55 -1.10 -8.71 -3.79
N CYS A 56 -1.65 -9.58 -2.97
CA CYS A 56 -1.56 -9.47 -1.50
C CYS A 56 -0.11 -9.39 -1.03
N SER A 57 0.78 -10.18 -1.65
CA SER A 57 2.23 -10.14 -1.49
C SER A 57 2.90 -10.41 -2.82
N ALA A 58 3.98 -9.68 -3.13
CA ALA A 58 4.88 -10.05 -4.20
C ALA A 58 5.59 -11.36 -3.82
N ASP A 59 5.49 -12.37 -4.68
CA ASP A 59 6.06 -13.70 -4.46
C ASP A 59 7.07 -14.10 -5.54
N ARG A 60 6.77 -13.80 -6.79
CA ARG A 60 7.59 -14.13 -7.97
C ARG A 60 7.74 -12.92 -8.88
N GLU A 61 8.97 -12.56 -9.20
CA GLU A 61 9.29 -11.41 -10.05
C GLU A 61 8.56 -11.48 -11.40
N ASP A 62 8.63 -12.63 -12.08
CA ASP A 62 8.05 -12.83 -13.41
C ASP A 62 6.52 -12.68 -13.44
N ALA A 63 5.83 -13.25 -12.46
CA ALA A 63 4.38 -13.18 -12.37
C ALA A 63 3.90 -11.76 -11.99
N VAL A 64 4.62 -11.08 -11.08
CA VAL A 64 4.33 -9.69 -10.70
C VAL A 64 4.53 -8.77 -11.90
N LEU A 65 5.62 -8.91 -12.66
CA LEU A 65 5.86 -8.10 -13.87
C LEU A 65 4.81 -8.37 -14.94
N THR A 66 4.44 -9.63 -15.17
CA THR A 66 3.32 -9.98 -16.09
C THR A 66 2.03 -9.26 -15.70
N TYR A 67 1.70 -9.24 -14.40
CA TYR A 67 0.52 -8.53 -13.90
C TYR A 67 0.62 -7.01 -14.13
N ILE A 68 1.78 -6.42 -13.88
CA ILE A 68 2.01 -4.98 -14.05
C ILE A 68 1.93 -4.58 -15.54
N HIS A 69 2.42 -5.40 -16.47
CA HIS A 69 2.24 -5.17 -17.90
C HIS A 69 0.76 -5.11 -18.30
N LYS A 70 -0.05 -6.02 -17.78
CA LYS A 70 -1.51 -5.98 -18.00
C LYS A 70 -2.15 -4.71 -17.42
N LEU A 71 -1.70 -4.25 -16.25
CA LEU A 71 -2.13 -2.96 -15.71
C LEU A 71 -1.73 -1.79 -16.61
N ALA A 72 -0.54 -1.83 -17.24
CA ALA A 72 -0.09 -0.78 -18.15
C ALA A 72 -0.99 -0.68 -19.40
N GLU A 73 -1.45 -1.82 -19.93
CA GLU A 73 -2.39 -1.84 -21.06
C GLU A 73 -3.74 -1.21 -20.69
N VAL A 74 -4.29 -1.51 -19.51
CA VAL A 74 -5.59 -0.98 -19.09
C VAL A 74 -5.48 0.47 -18.63
N ARG A 75 -4.32 0.93 -18.11
CA ARG A 75 -4.08 2.32 -17.72
C ARG A 75 -4.44 3.29 -18.84
N GLU A 76 -4.05 3.01 -20.07
CA GLU A 76 -4.29 3.89 -21.22
C GLU A 76 -5.79 4.10 -21.50
N LYS A 77 -6.64 3.14 -21.12
CA LYS A 77 -8.10 3.23 -21.30
C LYS A 77 -8.78 4.09 -20.22
N VAL A 78 -8.13 4.29 -19.06
CA VAL A 78 -8.77 4.91 -17.87
C VAL A 78 -8.01 6.08 -17.28
N LYS A 79 -6.88 6.48 -17.85
CA LYS A 79 -5.97 7.52 -17.30
C LYS A 79 -6.62 8.88 -17.05
N ASP A 80 -7.70 9.19 -17.76
CA ASP A 80 -8.47 10.44 -17.58
C ASP A 80 -9.36 10.40 -16.32
N LYS A 81 -9.57 9.22 -15.74
CA LYS A 81 -10.45 8.97 -14.59
C LYS A 81 -9.71 8.38 -13.39
N LEU A 82 -8.68 7.58 -13.63
CA LEU A 82 -7.97 6.82 -12.61
C LEU A 82 -6.45 7.00 -12.71
N ILE A 83 -5.81 7.13 -11.55
CA ILE A 83 -4.36 6.95 -11.41
C ILE A 83 -4.14 5.55 -10.85
N ILE A 84 -3.63 4.63 -11.67
CA ILE A 84 -3.30 3.26 -11.23
C ILE A 84 -1.91 3.26 -10.59
N ILE A 85 -1.82 2.76 -9.36
CA ILE A 85 -0.58 2.54 -8.64
C ILE A 85 -0.46 1.04 -8.38
N PRO A 86 0.43 0.31 -9.07
CA PRO A 86 0.61 -1.11 -8.82
C PRO A 86 1.07 -1.36 -7.38
N ARG A 87 0.43 -2.32 -6.72
CA ARG A 87 0.78 -2.75 -5.38
C ARG A 87 1.81 -3.87 -5.48
N ILE A 88 3.06 -3.59 -5.09
CA ILE A 88 4.14 -4.55 -4.95
C ILE A 88 4.51 -4.63 -3.47
N TYR A 89 3.71 -5.36 -2.68
CA TYR A 89 3.99 -5.51 -1.25
C TYR A 89 5.07 -6.57 -1.04
N THR A 90 6.24 -6.12 -0.66
CA THR A 90 7.45 -6.94 -0.52
C THR A 90 7.61 -7.57 0.86
N ASN A 91 6.77 -7.19 1.80
CA ASN A 91 6.70 -7.71 3.16
C ASN A 91 5.32 -8.28 3.47
N LYS A 92 5.26 -9.30 4.33
CA LYS A 92 3.99 -9.84 4.84
C LYS A 92 4.06 -9.96 6.36
N PRO A 93 3.26 -9.16 7.10
CA PRO A 93 3.20 -9.28 8.55
C PRO A 93 2.59 -10.62 8.97
N ARG A 94 3.26 -11.34 9.87
CA ARG A 94 2.81 -12.62 10.41
C ARG A 94 2.68 -12.54 11.93
N THR A 95 1.46 -12.70 12.44
CA THR A 95 1.17 -12.56 13.88
C THR A 95 1.90 -13.60 14.71
N THR A 96 1.99 -14.85 14.21
CA THR A 96 2.66 -15.96 14.88
C THR A 96 4.10 -16.19 14.39
N GLY A 97 4.52 -15.48 13.33
CA GLY A 97 5.82 -15.68 12.69
C GLY A 97 5.85 -16.78 11.63
N ASP A 98 4.77 -17.54 11.47
CA ASP A 98 4.69 -18.66 10.51
C ASP A 98 4.25 -18.23 9.10
N GLY A 99 4.69 -18.99 8.10
CA GLY A 99 4.35 -18.82 6.69
C GLY A 99 5.22 -17.82 5.96
N TYR A 100 4.93 -17.57 4.68
CA TYR A 100 5.69 -16.66 3.81
C TYR A 100 5.73 -15.24 4.36
N LYS A 101 6.92 -14.71 4.60
CA LYS A 101 7.16 -13.39 5.24
C LYS A 101 7.35 -12.24 4.24
N GLY A 102 7.23 -12.52 2.95
CA GLY A 102 7.45 -11.56 1.89
C GLY A 102 8.83 -11.69 1.23
N MET A 103 8.97 -11.07 0.06
CA MET A 103 10.17 -11.18 -0.79
C MET A 103 11.44 -10.67 -0.09
N VAL A 104 11.34 -9.70 0.82
CA VAL A 104 12.50 -9.23 1.61
C VAL A 104 13.13 -10.35 2.43
N HIS A 105 12.33 -11.25 2.98
CA HIS A 105 12.82 -12.38 3.77
C HIS A 105 13.09 -13.60 2.91
N GLN A 106 12.22 -13.87 1.96
CA GLN A 106 12.18 -15.08 1.16
C GLN A 106 11.98 -14.72 -0.33
N PRO A 107 13.03 -14.26 -1.04
CA PRO A 107 12.96 -13.96 -2.47
C PRO A 107 12.57 -15.19 -3.31
N ASN A 108 12.90 -16.39 -2.82
CA ASN A 108 12.30 -17.65 -3.25
C ASN A 108 11.42 -18.20 -2.11
N PRO A 109 10.07 -18.23 -2.29
CA PRO A 109 9.14 -18.67 -1.24
C PRO A 109 9.37 -20.10 -0.71
N GLU A 110 10.07 -20.95 -1.47
CA GLU A 110 10.38 -22.35 -1.10
C GLU A 110 11.73 -22.52 -0.42
N ALA A 111 12.58 -21.51 -0.47
CA ALA A 111 13.90 -21.54 0.16
C ALA A 111 13.86 -20.99 1.58
N SER A 112 14.99 -21.19 2.29
CA SER A 112 15.24 -20.53 3.57
C SER A 112 15.34 -19.00 3.39
N GLU A 113 15.17 -18.28 4.50
CA GLU A 113 15.31 -16.81 4.50
C GLU A 113 16.72 -16.36 4.08
N ASP A 114 16.77 -15.38 3.18
CA ASP A 114 17.98 -14.66 2.79
C ASP A 114 17.70 -13.16 2.65
N MET A 115 17.98 -12.41 3.70
CA MET A 115 17.73 -10.96 3.75
C MET A 115 18.57 -10.15 2.76
N LEU A 116 19.79 -10.62 2.40
CA LEU A 116 20.63 -9.91 1.44
C LEU A 116 20.04 -10.02 0.03
N GLU A 117 19.76 -11.25 -0.40
CA GLU A 117 19.13 -11.49 -1.70
C GLU A 117 17.72 -10.86 -1.74
N GLY A 118 17.00 -10.89 -0.62
CA GLY A 118 15.71 -10.22 -0.50
C GLY A 118 15.77 -8.72 -0.74
N LEU A 119 16.72 -8.00 -0.14
CA LEU A 119 16.91 -6.56 -0.36
C LEU A 119 17.26 -6.23 -1.81
N ILE A 120 18.06 -7.09 -2.46
CA ILE A 120 18.38 -6.97 -3.88
C ILE A 120 17.15 -7.25 -4.74
N ALA A 121 16.41 -8.32 -4.44
CA ALA A 121 15.25 -8.74 -5.21
C ALA A 121 14.15 -7.67 -5.22
N ILE A 122 13.81 -7.10 -4.06
CA ILE A 122 12.77 -6.05 -4.00
C ILE A 122 13.18 -4.80 -4.78
N ARG A 123 14.45 -4.40 -4.68
CA ARG A 123 14.96 -3.25 -5.42
C ARG A 123 14.89 -3.50 -6.93
N ARG A 124 15.37 -4.68 -7.36
CA ARG A 124 15.36 -5.10 -8.77
C ARG A 124 13.94 -5.16 -9.34
N LEU A 125 12.99 -5.74 -8.60
CA LEU A 125 11.59 -5.83 -9.02
C LEU A 125 10.98 -4.44 -9.25
N HIS A 126 11.13 -3.51 -8.30
CA HIS A 126 10.63 -2.14 -8.46
C HIS A 126 11.32 -1.39 -9.60
N THR A 127 12.64 -1.56 -9.76
CA THR A 127 13.37 -0.92 -10.87
C THR A 127 12.89 -1.44 -12.23
N LYS A 128 12.71 -2.77 -12.37
CA LYS A 128 12.17 -3.37 -13.60
C LYS A 128 10.75 -2.91 -13.90
N ALA A 129 9.87 -2.84 -12.89
CA ALA A 129 8.52 -2.32 -13.07
C ALA A 129 8.53 -0.90 -13.66
N ILE A 130 9.43 -0.03 -13.18
CA ILE A 130 9.59 1.33 -13.72
C ILE A 130 10.14 1.28 -15.15
N GLU A 131 11.20 0.52 -15.39
CA GLU A 131 11.87 0.46 -16.69
C GLU A 131 10.98 -0.13 -17.79
N GLU A 132 10.15 -1.12 -17.46
CA GLU A 132 9.32 -1.83 -18.44
C GLU A 132 7.96 -1.17 -18.66
N THR A 133 7.42 -0.45 -17.67
CA THR A 133 6.02 0.04 -17.73
C THR A 133 5.83 1.50 -17.31
N GLU A 134 6.88 2.14 -16.81
CA GLU A 134 6.84 3.50 -16.23
C GLU A 134 5.91 3.63 -15.02
N PHE A 135 5.56 2.53 -14.36
CA PHE A 135 4.83 2.56 -13.12
C PHE A 135 5.76 2.75 -11.91
N PHE A 136 5.50 3.77 -11.12
CA PHE A 136 6.00 3.91 -9.76
C PHE A 136 4.98 3.27 -8.82
N CYS A 137 5.43 2.31 -8.02
CA CYS A 137 4.56 1.38 -7.33
C CYS A 137 4.35 1.74 -5.86
N ALA A 138 3.43 1.03 -5.22
CA ALA A 138 3.18 1.09 -3.77
C ALA A 138 3.83 -0.10 -3.05
N ASP A 139 4.35 0.13 -1.84
CA ASP A 139 4.75 -0.94 -0.91
C ASP A 139 4.23 -0.68 0.50
N GLU A 140 4.14 -1.72 1.33
CA GLU A 140 3.82 -1.62 2.75
C GLU A 140 5.10 -1.46 3.57
N MET A 141 5.21 -0.36 4.31
CA MET A 141 6.29 -0.16 5.26
C MET A 141 6.05 -1.00 6.52
N LEU A 142 6.34 -2.30 6.44
CA LEU A 142 6.29 -3.18 7.61
C LEU A 142 7.46 -2.89 8.57
N TYR A 143 8.63 -2.64 7.98
CA TYR A 143 9.83 -2.21 8.69
C TYR A 143 10.30 -0.86 8.14
N PRO A 144 10.41 0.20 8.96
CA PRO A 144 10.96 1.48 8.52
C PRO A 144 12.34 1.37 7.88
N GLU A 145 13.14 0.38 8.32
CA GLU A 145 14.46 0.10 7.74
C GLU A 145 14.40 -0.31 6.26
N ASN A 146 13.44 -1.15 5.86
CA ASN A 146 13.33 -1.65 4.48
C ASN A 146 12.84 -0.59 3.50
N TYR A 147 11.96 0.31 3.94
CA TYR A 147 11.52 1.45 3.14
C TYR A 147 12.69 2.22 2.52
N ARG A 148 13.79 2.37 3.23
CA ARG A 148 14.96 3.14 2.79
C ARG A 148 15.62 2.60 1.54
N TYR A 149 15.50 1.30 1.26
CA TYR A 149 16.02 0.66 0.04
C TYR A 149 15.19 0.98 -1.19
N LEU A 150 13.95 1.41 -1.01
CA LEU A 150 12.96 1.69 -2.05
C LEU A 150 12.51 3.15 -2.11
N SER A 151 12.93 4.02 -1.19
CA SER A 151 12.38 5.36 -0.97
C SER A 151 12.40 6.29 -2.19
N ASP A 152 13.29 6.05 -3.15
CA ASP A 152 13.40 6.78 -4.41
C ASP A 152 12.57 6.18 -5.56
N LEU A 153 11.95 5.03 -5.34
CA LEU A 153 11.17 4.29 -6.35
C LEU A 153 9.65 4.31 -6.07
N LEU A 154 9.25 4.47 -4.80
CA LEU A 154 7.85 4.35 -4.41
C LEU A 154 7.06 5.62 -4.69
N ALA A 155 5.84 5.48 -5.21
CA ALA A 155 4.86 6.55 -5.38
C ALA A 155 3.82 6.60 -4.25
N TYR A 156 3.73 5.54 -3.45
CA TYR A 156 2.78 5.40 -2.35
C TYR A 156 3.31 4.44 -1.29
N VAL A 157 3.09 4.76 -0.03
CA VAL A 157 3.47 3.90 1.10
C VAL A 157 2.24 3.59 1.95
N ALA A 158 2.04 2.32 2.31
CA ALA A 158 1.03 1.94 3.27
C ALA A 158 1.65 1.57 4.62
N ILE A 159 0.98 1.94 5.71
CA ILE A 159 1.28 1.43 7.05
C ILE A 159 0.18 0.46 7.45
N GLY A 160 0.58 -0.78 7.69
CA GLY A 160 -0.33 -1.88 8.01
C GLY A 160 -1.03 -1.71 9.35
N ALA A 161 -2.19 -2.37 9.52
CA ALA A 161 -3.02 -2.27 10.71
C ALA A 161 -2.32 -2.64 12.03
N ARG A 162 -1.29 -3.50 11.99
CA ARG A 162 -0.50 -3.87 13.18
C ARG A 162 0.61 -2.86 13.50
N SER A 163 0.95 -1.99 12.56
CA SER A 163 2.04 -1.01 12.67
C SER A 163 1.56 0.41 12.95
N THR A 164 0.28 0.70 12.77
CA THR A 164 -0.32 2.04 12.89
C THR A 164 -0.13 2.65 14.28
N GLU A 165 -0.08 1.85 15.33
CA GLU A 165 0.17 2.32 16.70
C GLU A 165 1.66 2.55 17.00
N ASN A 166 2.56 1.99 16.19
CA ASN A 166 3.98 2.04 16.44
C ASN A 166 4.56 3.43 16.21
N GLN A 167 5.23 3.96 17.25
CA GLN A 167 5.79 5.32 17.24
C GLN A 167 6.81 5.53 16.11
N GLN A 168 7.69 4.57 15.87
CA GLN A 168 8.72 4.69 14.83
C GLN A 168 8.12 4.78 13.43
N HIS A 169 7.02 4.05 13.14
CA HIS A 169 6.31 4.17 11.87
C HIS A 169 5.69 5.55 11.68
N ARG A 170 5.04 6.11 12.71
CA ARG A 170 4.46 7.45 12.69
C ARG A 170 5.51 8.55 12.45
N LEU A 171 6.63 8.47 13.17
CA LEU A 171 7.73 9.42 12.99
C LEU A 171 8.40 9.29 11.62
N THR A 172 8.63 8.06 11.14
CA THR A 172 9.16 7.85 9.79
C THR A 172 8.19 8.40 8.73
N ALA A 173 6.88 8.15 8.87
CA ALA A 173 5.87 8.65 7.95
C ALA A 173 5.85 10.17 7.83
N SER A 174 6.18 10.90 8.92
CA SER A 174 6.25 12.37 8.90
C SER A 174 7.40 12.94 8.05
N GLY A 175 8.34 12.11 7.65
CA GLY A 175 9.48 12.49 6.80
C GLY A 175 9.45 11.81 5.40
N ILE A 176 8.33 11.23 5.00
CA ILE A 176 8.15 10.63 3.67
C ILE A 176 7.53 11.68 2.73
N ASP A 177 8.09 11.81 1.51
CA ASP A 177 7.68 12.83 0.53
C ASP A 177 6.48 12.43 -0.34
N VAL A 178 6.06 11.16 -0.27
CA VAL A 178 4.90 10.63 -1.04
C VAL A 178 3.71 10.35 -0.11
N PRO A 179 2.49 10.14 -0.65
CA PRO A 179 1.33 9.80 0.18
C PRO A 179 1.57 8.56 1.05
N VAL A 180 1.20 8.67 2.34
CA VAL A 180 1.29 7.58 3.31
C VAL A 180 -0.09 7.25 3.86
N GLY A 181 -0.59 6.08 3.52
CA GLY A 181 -1.88 5.59 4.00
C GLY A 181 -1.74 4.85 5.34
N MET A 182 -2.47 5.31 6.36
CA MET A 182 -2.56 4.68 7.69
C MET A 182 -3.77 3.76 7.74
N LYS A 183 -3.56 2.44 7.82
CA LYS A 183 -4.69 1.49 8.00
C LYS A 183 -5.26 1.61 9.41
N ASN A 184 -6.58 1.57 9.56
CA ASN A 184 -7.15 1.40 10.89
C ASN A 184 -6.65 0.10 11.53
N PRO A 185 -6.45 0.08 12.88
CA PRO A 185 -6.01 -1.12 13.59
C PRO A 185 -6.93 -2.32 13.36
N THR A 186 -6.41 -3.52 13.59
CA THR A 186 -7.18 -4.77 13.39
C THR A 186 -8.44 -4.83 14.23
N GLY A 187 -8.47 -4.20 15.41
CA GLY A 187 -9.64 -4.09 16.29
C GLY A 187 -10.59 -2.94 15.96
N GLY A 188 -10.31 -2.11 14.93
CA GLY A 188 -11.26 -1.14 14.39
C GLY A 188 -11.24 0.27 15.01
N ASP A 189 -10.31 0.58 15.88
CA ASP A 189 -10.25 1.91 16.53
C ASP A 189 -9.84 3.01 15.54
N ILE A 190 -10.82 3.77 15.08
CA ILE A 190 -10.64 4.91 14.16
C ILE A 190 -9.85 6.04 14.82
N SER A 191 -9.98 6.24 16.14
CA SER A 191 -9.25 7.30 16.83
C SER A 191 -7.75 7.06 16.82
N VAL A 192 -7.32 5.80 16.93
CA VAL A 192 -5.91 5.39 16.81
C VAL A 192 -5.37 5.69 15.42
N MET A 193 -6.14 5.40 14.37
CA MET A 193 -5.76 5.72 12.98
C MET A 193 -5.62 7.24 12.81
N LEU A 194 -6.59 8.02 13.26
CA LEU A 194 -6.55 9.48 13.17
C LEU A 194 -5.40 10.09 13.99
N ASN A 195 -5.08 9.54 15.17
CA ASN A 195 -3.91 9.93 15.94
C ASN A 195 -2.60 9.66 15.18
N SER A 196 -2.55 8.53 14.43
CA SER A 196 -1.41 8.18 13.60
C SER A 196 -1.22 9.17 12.44
N ILE A 197 -2.33 9.58 11.77
CA ILE A 197 -2.31 10.61 10.74
C ILE A 197 -1.88 11.96 11.31
N THR A 198 -2.44 12.34 12.47
CA THR A 198 -2.04 13.57 13.18
C THR A 198 -0.54 13.59 13.42
N ALA A 199 0.02 12.51 13.99
CA ALA A 199 1.45 12.42 14.23
C ALA A 199 2.25 12.51 12.92
N ALA A 200 1.82 11.82 11.85
CA ALA A 200 2.55 11.87 10.58
C ALA A 200 2.49 13.24 9.90
N GLN A 201 1.46 14.04 10.14
CA GLN A 201 1.33 15.40 9.57
C GLN A 201 2.12 16.47 10.37
N HIS A 202 2.65 16.13 11.55
CA HIS A 202 3.43 17.06 12.37
C HIS A 202 4.94 16.86 12.21
N SER A 203 5.69 17.92 12.50
CA SER A 203 7.15 17.90 12.60
C SER A 203 7.59 17.18 13.88
N HIS A 204 8.65 16.37 13.77
CA HIS A 204 9.24 15.65 14.90
C HIS A 204 10.76 15.67 14.87
N THR A 205 11.36 15.73 16.05
CA THR A 205 12.78 15.42 16.23
C THR A 205 12.90 13.98 16.74
N PHE A 206 13.65 13.14 16.05
CA PHE A 206 13.78 11.72 16.41
C PHE A 206 15.08 11.09 15.92
N LEU A 207 15.40 9.93 16.50
CA LEU A 207 16.54 9.14 16.07
C LEU A 207 16.20 8.38 14.77
N TYR A 208 16.94 8.68 13.71
CA TYR A 208 16.81 8.00 12.43
C TYR A 208 18.18 7.66 11.85
N ARG A 209 18.48 6.37 11.68
CA ARG A 209 19.75 5.89 11.12
C ARG A 209 21.00 6.32 11.89
N GLY A 210 20.91 6.44 13.20
CA GLY A 210 22.00 6.93 14.03
C GLY A 210 22.21 8.45 13.99
N TRP A 211 21.29 9.18 13.39
CA TRP A 211 21.25 10.65 13.35
C TRP A 211 20.09 11.17 14.18
N GLU A 212 20.29 12.31 14.81
CA GLU A 212 19.19 13.17 15.24
C GLU A 212 18.64 13.89 14.00
N CYS A 213 17.38 13.62 13.67
CA CYS A 213 16.71 14.15 12.48
C CYS A 213 15.48 14.95 12.86
N VAL A 214 15.16 15.96 12.05
CA VAL A 214 13.90 16.71 12.13
C VAL A 214 13.12 16.44 10.87
N SER A 215 11.87 15.97 10.99
CA SER A 215 10.92 15.89 9.88
C SER A 215 10.09 17.18 9.77
N SER A 216 9.53 17.45 8.59
CA SER A 216 8.65 18.61 8.38
C SER A 216 7.16 18.29 8.61
N GLY A 217 6.80 17.01 8.71
CA GLY A 217 5.44 16.52 8.62
C GLY A 217 5.05 16.18 7.17
N ASN A 218 4.22 15.18 7.00
CA ASN A 218 3.71 14.74 5.71
C ASN A 218 2.23 15.11 5.55
N PRO A 219 1.88 16.18 4.83
CA PRO A 219 0.49 16.63 4.66
C PRO A 219 -0.36 15.66 3.84
N LEU A 220 0.26 14.67 3.17
CA LEU A 220 -0.42 13.63 2.38
C LEU A 220 -0.67 12.34 3.18
N ALA A 221 -0.34 12.33 4.49
CA ALA A 221 -0.72 11.21 5.36
C ALA A 221 -2.24 11.16 5.51
N HIS A 222 -2.84 9.97 5.26
CA HIS A 222 -4.28 9.81 5.13
C HIS A 222 -4.77 8.45 5.65
N ALA A 223 -6.10 8.28 5.70
CA ALA A 223 -6.76 7.08 6.19
C ALA A 223 -6.84 5.96 5.15
N ILE A 224 -6.67 4.71 5.59
CA ILE A 224 -7.08 3.52 4.85
C ILE A 224 -8.08 2.74 5.69
N LEU A 225 -9.32 2.63 5.23
CA LEU A 225 -10.36 1.82 5.86
C LEU A 225 -10.31 0.39 5.34
N ARG A 226 -10.04 -0.56 6.24
CA ARG A 226 -9.88 -1.98 5.90
C ARG A 226 -10.88 -2.92 6.59
N GLY A 227 -11.91 -2.37 7.27
CA GLY A 227 -12.74 -3.11 8.20
C GLY A 227 -11.98 -3.52 9.47
N TYR A 228 -12.62 -4.27 10.33
CA TYR A 228 -12.01 -4.76 11.57
C TYR A 228 -12.52 -6.15 11.96
N VAL A 229 -11.82 -6.76 12.90
CA VAL A 229 -12.23 -8.04 13.49
C VAL A 229 -12.49 -7.79 14.97
N ASP A 230 -13.67 -8.14 15.45
CA ASP A 230 -14.02 -8.00 16.85
C ASP A 230 -13.34 -9.04 17.73
N LYS A 231 -13.52 -8.91 19.06
CA LYS A 231 -12.95 -9.84 20.04
C LYS A 231 -13.48 -11.28 19.94
N PHE A 232 -14.57 -11.49 19.21
CA PHE A 232 -15.18 -12.82 18.97
C PHE A 232 -14.76 -13.41 17.61
N GLY A 233 -13.95 -12.69 16.83
CA GLY A 233 -13.48 -13.13 15.51
C GLY A 233 -14.42 -12.77 14.35
N GLY A 234 -15.49 -11.99 14.61
CA GLY A 234 -16.39 -11.49 13.59
C GLY A 234 -15.76 -10.39 12.76
N SER A 235 -15.84 -10.48 11.42
CA SER A 235 -15.41 -9.41 10.52
C SER A 235 -16.50 -8.37 10.35
N HIS A 236 -16.15 -7.11 10.49
CA HIS A 236 -17.03 -5.96 10.34
C HIS A 236 -16.47 -5.00 9.29
N PRO A 237 -17.28 -4.61 8.28
CA PRO A 237 -16.89 -3.57 7.33
C PRO A 237 -16.90 -2.19 7.99
N ASN A 238 -16.21 -1.22 7.37
CA ASN A 238 -16.22 0.18 7.78
C ASN A 238 -16.16 1.12 6.57
N TYR A 239 -16.88 0.78 5.49
CA TYR A 239 -16.95 1.55 4.25
C TYR A 239 -18.38 1.99 3.89
N HIS A 240 -19.39 1.66 4.70
CA HIS A 240 -20.76 2.07 4.44
C HIS A 240 -20.92 3.59 4.58
N TYR A 241 -22.04 4.10 4.10
CA TYR A 241 -22.35 5.53 4.12
C TYR A 241 -22.14 6.15 5.51
N GLU A 242 -22.64 5.48 6.55
CA GLU A 242 -22.57 5.94 7.94
C GLU A 242 -21.13 5.96 8.47
N ASP A 243 -20.33 4.96 8.10
CA ASP A 243 -18.91 4.87 8.47
C ASP A 243 -18.11 6.03 7.83
N LEU A 244 -18.32 6.28 6.54
CA LEU A 244 -17.65 7.35 5.81
C LEU A 244 -18.07 8.74 6.31
N MET A 245 -19.36 8.95 6.62
CA MET A 245 -19.86 10.19 7.22
C MET A 245 -19.33 10.39 8.64
N GLY A 246 -19.22 9.31 9.43
CA GLY A 246 -18.58 9.34 10.75
C GLY A 246 -17.12 9.76 10.64
N LEU A 247 -16.37 9.13 9.75
CA LEU A 247 -14.97 9.47 9.49
C LEU A 247 -14.80 10.93 9.03
N TYR A 248 -15.65 11.42 8.12
CA TYR A 248 -15.63 12.82 7.67
C TYR A 248 -15.75 13.79 8.85
N LYS A 249 -16.71 13.55 9.78
CA LYS A 249 -16.91 14.37 10.97
C LYS A 249 -15.68 14.33 11.91
N ASP A 250 -15.17 13.14 12.17
CA ASP A 250 -14.01 12.96 13.05
C ASP A 250 -12.72 13.59 12.47
N TYR A 251 -12.56 13.50 11.16
CA TYR A 251 -11.46 14.14 10.44
C TYR A 251 -11.55 15.67 10.53
N SER A 252 -12.73 16.20 10.23
CA SER A 252 -13.00 17.64 10.27
C SER A 252 -12.78 18.22 11.68
N ALA A 253 -13.23 17.51 12.71
CA ALA A 253 -13.06 17.93 14.10
C ALA A 253 -11.59 18.04 14.54
N ARG A 254 -10.68 17.31 13.89
CA ARG A 254 -9.24 17.35 14.20
C ARG A 254 -8.46 18.43 13.46
N GLY A 255 -9.06 19.10 12.47
CA GLY A 255 -8.40 20.13 11.68
C GLY A 255 -7.17 19.61 10.90
N LEU A 256 -7.17 18.33 10.50
CA LEU A 256 -6.09 17.72 9.75
C LEU A 256 -6.06 18.26 8.31
N GLN A 257 -4.85 18.32 7.73
CA GLN A 257 -4.67 18.74 6.36
C GLN A 257 -5.12 17.64 5.39
N ASN A 258 -5.68 18.04 4.24
CA ASN A 258 -5.98 17.14 3.13
C ASN A 258 -6.74 15.87 3.58
N MET A 259 -7.94 16.05 4.14
CA MET A 259 -8.79 14.92 4.54
C MET A 259 -8.96 13.95 3.36
N ALA A 260 -8.46 12.73 3.53
CA ALA A 260 -8.48 11.74 2.46
C ALA A 260 -8.64 10.33 3.04
N VAL A 261 -9.37 9.50 2.31
CA VAL A 261 -9.54 8.09 2.61
C VAL A 261 -9.38 7.24 1.35
N VAL A 262 -8.63 6.16 1.49
CA VAL A 262 -8.59 5.06 0.52
C VAL A 262 -9.36 3.89 1.14
N VAL A 263 -10.32 3.32 0.42
CA VAL A 263 -11.08 2.17 0.90
C VAL A 263 -10.41 0.88 0.43
N ASP A 264 -9.91 0.10 1.39
CA ASP A 264 -9.40 -1.25 1.14
C ASP A 264 -10.61 -2.18 0.97
N ALA A 265 -10.85 -2.60 -0.26
CA ALA A 265 -12.02 -3.39 -0.63
C ALA A 265 -11.90 -4.87 -0.23
N ASN A 266 -10.76 -5.31 0.27
CA ASN A 266 -10.54 -6.67 0.77
C ASN A 266 -10.52 -6.73 2.32
N HIS A 267 -9.64 -7.53 2.90
CA HIS A 267 -9.47 -7.74 4.34
C HIS A 267 -10.81 -7.96 5.09
N ALA A 268 -11.05 -7.24 6.19
CA ALA A 268 -12.29 -7.40 6.95
C ALA A 268 -13.49 -6.72 6.28
N ASN A 269 -13.29 -5.76 5.38
CA ASN A 269 -14.36 -5.15 4.58
C ASN A 269 -15.09 -6.18 3.70
N SER A 270 -14.37 -7.16 3.16
CA SER A 270 -14.94 -8.28 2.39
C SER A 270 -15.08 -9.58 3.20
N GLY A 271 -14.65 -9.60 4.46
CA GLY A 271 -14.46 -10.84 5.21
C GLY A 271 -13.47 -11.78 4.51
N LYS A 272 -12.46 -11.23 3.80
CA LYS A 272 -11.48 -11.94 2.95
C LYS A 272 -12.10 -12.71 1.78
N LYS A 273 -13.29 -12.37 1.36
CA LYS A 273 -13.95 -12.90 0.16
C LYS A 273 -13.59 -12.00 -1.01
N TYR A 274 -12.53 -12.35 -1.74
CA TYR A 274 -11.98 -11.53 -2.82
C TYR A 274 -13.03 -11.13 -3.89
N ALA A 275 -14.02 -11.98 -4.14
CA ALA A 275 -15.10 -11.71 -5.12
C ALA A 275 -16.05 -10.58 -4.70
N GLU A 276 -16.03 -10.13 -3.43
CA GLU A 276 -16.83 -9.01 -2.93
C GLU A 276 -16.22 -7.64 -3.26
N GLN A 277 -14.94 -7.57 -3.60
CA GLN A 277 -14.25 -6.30 -3.85
C GLN A 277 -14.98 -5.43 -4.90
N PRO A 278 -15.49 -5.97 -6.04
CA PRO A 278 -16.23 -5.17 -7.02
C PRO A 278 -17.52 -4.54 -6.45
N ARG A 279 -18.26 -5.29 -5.64
CA ARG A 279 -19.48 -4.78 -5.00
C ARG A 279 -19.16 -3.63 -4.03
N ILE A 280 -18.12 -3.80 -3.23
CA ILE A 280 -17.68 -2.79 -2.24
C ILE A 280 -17.29 -1.49 -2.94
N CYS A 281 -16.49 -1.55 -4.01
CA CYS A 281 -16.13 -0.37 -4.78
C CYS A 281 -17.37 0.36 -5.33
N LYS A 282 -18.35 -0.37 -5.88
CA LYS A 282 -19.60 0.20 -6.40
C LYS A 282 -20.44 0.85 -5.32
N GLU A 283 -20.52 0.26 -4.13
CA GLU A 283 -21.26 0.81 -2.98
C GLU A 283 -20.64 2.13 -2.49
N VAL A 284 -19.31 2.19 -2.38
CA VAL A 284 -18.62 3.44 -1.99
C VAL A 284 -18.82 4.52 -3.05
N LEU A 285 -18.71 4.20 -4.34
CA LEU A 285 -18.98 5.17 -5.41
C LEU A 285 -20.43 5.64 -5.41
N HIS A 286 -21.37 4.75 -5.08
CA HIS A 286 -22.77 5.14 -4.87
C HIS A 286 -22.92 6.13 -3.70
N ALA A 287 -22.24 5.90 -2.57
CA ALA A 287 -22.24 6.84 -1.45
C ALA A 287 -21.64 8.21 -1.85
N CYS A 288 -20.57 8.23 -2.64
CA CYS A 288 -19.98 9.46 -3.16
C CYS A 288 -20.94 10.29 -4.04
N ARG A 289 -21.85 9.63 -4.77
CA ARG A 289 -22.88 10.32 -5.59
C ARG A 289 -23.95 10.98 -4.74
N HIS A 290 -24.22 10.45 -3.55
CA HIS A 290 -25.27 10.93 -2.64
C HIS A 290 -24.78 11.93 -1.58
N SER A 291 -23.47 12.08 -1.40
CA SER A 291 -22.88 12.99 -0.41
C SER A 291 -21.62 13.66 -0.96
N SER A 292 -21.68 15.00 -1.03
CA SER A 292 -20.50 15.83 -1.37
C SER A 292 -19.39 15.67 -0.32
N ASP A 293 -19.73 15.49 0.93
CA ASP A 293 -18.79 15.32 2.04
C ASP A 293 -18.01 14.01 1.87
N ILE A 294 -18.71 12.90 1.59
CA ILE A 294 -18.07 11.61 1.31
C ILE A 294 -17.22 11.71 0.04
N LYS A 295 -17.75 12.32 -1.04
CA LYS A 295 -17.02 12.53 -2.29
C LYS A 295 -15.73 13.32 -2.06
N SER A 296 -15.77 14.31 -1.19
CA SER A 296 -14.60 15.16 -0.92
C SER A 296 -13.43 14.42 -0.27
N ILE A 297 -13.72 13.41 0.57
CA ILE A 297 -12.69 12.65 1.30
C ILE A 297 -12.28 11.34 0.61
N VAL A 298 -13.17 10.68 -0.13
CA VAL A 298 -12.82 9.41 -0.82
C VAL A 298 -11.91 9.73 -2.00
N LYS A 299 -10.65 9.27 -1.91
CA LYS A 299 -9.62 9.53 -2.92
C LYS A 299 -9.26 8.27 -3.73
N GLY A 300 -9.79 7.12 -3.37
CA GLY A 300 -9.55 5.91 -4.13
C GLY A 300 -9.79 4.61 -3.39
N PHE A 301 -9.30 3.54 -4.00
CA PHE A 301 -9.46 2.18 -3.52
C PHE A 301 -8.12 1.45 -3.42
N MET A 302 -8.07 0.49 -2.50
CA MET A 302 -7.01 -0.51 -2.44
C MET A 302 -7.62 -1.88 -2.73
N ILE A 303 -7.09 -2.59 -3.74
CA ILE A 303 -7.64 -3.84 -4.25
C ILE A 303 -6.57 -4.92 -4.27
N GLU A 304 -6.88 -6.08 -3.70
CA GLU A 304 -6.03 -7.27 -3.80
C GLU A 304 -6.39 -8.08 -5.03
N SER A 305 -5.51 -8.05 -6.01
CA SER A 305 -5.70 -8.64 -7.33
C SER A 305 -4.40 -9.27 -7.84
N TYR A 306 -4.51 -10.37 -8.58
CA TYR A 306 -3.38 -11.01 -9.25
C TYR A 306 -3.81 -11.60 -10.60
N LEU A 307 -3.01 -12.51 -11.17
CA LEU A 307 -3.36 -13.12 -12.47
C LEU A 307 -4.52 -14.12 -12.34
N GLU A 308 -4.51 -14.92 -11.25
CA GLU A 308 -5.49 -15.96 -10.99
C GLU A 308 -6.33 -15.68 -9.74
N ASP A 309 -7.59 -16.14 -9.75
CA ASP A 309 -8.50 -16.00 -8.61
C ASP A 309 -8.06 -16.81 -7.38
N GLY A 310 -8.27 -16.21 -6.21
CA GLY A 310 -8.14 -16.88 -4.93
C GLY A 310 -6.71 -16.93 -4.41
N SER A 311 -6.39 -18.00 -3.70
CA SER A 311 -5.05 -18.26 -3.13
C SER A 311 -4.70 -19.74 -3.21
N GLN A 312 -3.42 -20.01 -2.99
CA GLN A 312 -2.84 -21.36 -3.01
C GLN A 312 -1.82 -21.54 -1.89
N LYS A 313 -1.42 -22.77 -1.62
CA LYS A 313 -0.23 -23.05 -0.83
C LYS A 313 1.03 -22.84 -1.68
N VAL A 314 2.15 -22.53 -1.04
CA VAL A 314 3.43 -22.31 -1.73
C VAL A 314 3.81 -23.48 -2.66
N CYS A 315 3.50 -24.71 -2.27
CA CYS A 315 3.84 -25.93 -3.01
C CYS A 315 2.89 -26.28 -4.19
N GLU A 316 1.86 -25.47 -4.46
CA GLU A 316 0.90 -25.77 -5.54
C GLU A 316 1.31 -25.22 -6.91
N HIS A 317 2.21 -24.24 -6.95
CA HIS A 317 2.88 -23.68 -8.14
C HIS A 317 1.99 -23.15 -9.27
N VAL A 318 0.74 -22.76 -9.00
CA VAL A 318 -0.09 -22.12 -10.01
C VAL A 318 0.45 -20.72 -10.29
N TYR A 319 0.85 -20.46 -11.52
CA TYR A 319 1.46 -19.19 -11.93
C TYR A 319 0.50 -18.00 -11.71
N GLY A 320 0.97 -16.98 -11.00
CA GLY A 320 0.20 -15.77 -10.75
C GLY A 320 -1.01 -15.95 -9.81
N LYS A 321 -1.04 -17.01 -9.01
CA LYS A 321 -2.01 -17.20 -7.94
C LYS A 321 -1.39 -16.87 -6.58
N SER A 322 -2.09 -16.07 -5.78
CA SER A 322 -1.57 -15.59 -4.50
C SER A 322 -1.21 -16.74 -3.54
N ILE A 323 -0.04 -16.66 -2.92
CA ILE A 323 0.40 -17.60 -1.84
C ILE A 323 0.08 -17.05 -0.43
N THR A 324 -0.68 -15.97 -0.35
CA THR A 324 -1.10 -15.32 0.90
C THR A 324 -2.63 -15.13 0.92
N ASP A 325 -3.15 -13.94 1.11
CA ASP A 325 -4.61 -13.76 1.11
C ASP A 325 -5.20 -13.88 -0.31
N PRO A 326 -6.44 -14.36 -0.47
CA PRO A 326 -7.05 -14.55 -1.78
C PRO A 326 -7.20 -13.24 -2.57
N CYS A 327 -6.84 -13.26 -3.84
CA CYS A 327 -6.87 -12.14 -4.76
C CYS A 327 -7.94 -12.30 -5.84
N LEU A 328 -8.40 -11.18 -6.39
CA LEU A 328 -9.24 -11.13 -7.58
C LEU A 328 -8.38 -11.45 -8.82
N GLY A 329 -8.79 -12.37 -9.67
CA GLY A 329 -8.08 -12.72 -10.90
C GLY A 329 -8.19 -11.63 -11.98
N TRP A 330 -7.33 -11.71 -12.99
CA TRP A 330 -7.14 -10.64 -13.96
C TRP A 330 -8.42 -10.23 -14.72
N GLU A 331 -9.17 -11.18 -15.25
CA GLU A 331 -10.38 -10.86 -16.04
C GLU A 331 -11.39 -10.02 -15.25
N LYS A 332 -11.61 -10.39 -13.98
CA LYS A 332 -12.48 -9.63 -13.08
C LYS A 332 -11.87 -8.29 -12.69
N THR A 333 -10.55 -8.23 -12.60
CA THR A 333 -9.81 -7.02 -12.28
C THR A 333 -9.91 -5.99 -13.40
N GLU A 334 -9.64 -6.37 -14.65
CA GLU A 334 -9.78 -5.46 -15.79
C GLU A 334 -11.21 -4.91 -15.88
N ARG A 335 -12.21 -5.79 -15.74
CA ARG A 335 -13.61 -5.36 -15.70
C ARG A 335 -13.89 -4.38 -14.57
N LEU A 336 -13.38 -4.66 -13.37
CA LEU A 336 -13.58 -3.77 -12.22
C LEU A 336 -12.95 -2.38 -12.44
N ILE A 337 -11.74 -2.32 -13.02
CA ILE A 337 -11.08 -1.04 -13.33
C ILE A 337 -11.94 -0.22 -14.32
N LEU A 338 -12.45 -0.86 -15.37
CA LEU A 338 -13.33 -0.21 -16.34
C LEU A 338 -14.67 0.23 -15.70
N ASP A 339 -15.29 -0.66 -14.91
CA ASP A 339 -16.54 -0.35 -14.18
C ASP A 339 -16.37 0.86 -13.24
N ILE A 340 -15.24 0.95 -12.52
CA ILE A 340 -14.93 2.10 -11.65
C ILE A 340 -14.80 3.38 -12.50
N ALA A 341 -14.07 3.33 -13.60
CA ALA A 341 -13.89 4.49 -14.48
C ALA A 341 -15.22 4.98 -15.08
N ASP A 342 -16.13 4.06 -15.43
CA ASP A 342 -17.47 4.40 -15.95
C ASP A 342 -18.39 5.00 -14.89
N LEU A 343 -18.13 4.71 -13.61
CA LEU A 343 -18.96 5.16 -12.48
C LEU A 343 -18.53 6.51 -11.90
N ILE A 344 -17.38 7.05 -12.28
CA ILE A 344 -16.87 8.40 -11.86
C ILE A 344 -17.37 9.51 -12.87
#